data_997c23db9195c58a4088caf2b2a8b4bf
#
_entry.id   997c23db9195c58a4088caf2b2a8b4bf
#
_cell.length_a   1.000
_cell.length_b   1.000
_cell.length_c   1.000
_cell.angle_alpha   90.00
_cell.angle_beta   90.00
_cell.angle_gamma   90.00
#
_symmetry.space_group_name_H-M   'P 1'
#
loop_
_entity.id
_entity.type
_entity.pdbx_description
1 polymer ?
#
loop_
_entity_poly.entity_id
_entity_poly.type
_entity_poly.pdbx_seq_one_letter_code
_entity_poly.pdbx_strand_id
1 'polypeptide(L)'
;DRDKLERSLNVALRKRPVQAEQIEQLVSRITRQLESLGETEIPSSTVGDFIMKALKSVDEVAYVRYASVYKDFRHTGDFARFLGDEGLDEN
;
A
#
# COMPACT_ATOMS: atom_id res chain seq x y z
N ASP A 1 -13.21 -2.46 6.13
CA ASP A 1 -13.23 -1.63 7.33
C ASP A 1 -12.28 -0.45 7.17
N ARG A 2 -12.84 0.75 7.21
CA ARG A 2 -12.09 1.99 7.00
C ARG A 2 -10.99 2.18 8.06
N ASP A 3 -11.25 1.79 9.29
CA ASP A 3 -10.28 1.93 10.37
C ASP A 3 -9.04 1.07 10.15
N LYS A 4 -9.21 -0.12 9.64
CA LYS A 4 -8.09 -1.00 9.33
C LYS A 4 -7.28 -0.46 8.17
N LEU A 5 -7.97 0.06 7.17
CA LEU A 5 -7.33 0.67 6.01
C LEU A 5 -6.49 1.86 6.44
N GLU A 6 -7.07 2.73 7.24
CA GLU A 6 -6.38 3.91 7.73
C GLU A 6 -5.14 3.53 8.54
N ARG A 7 -5.28 2.53 9.40
CA ARG A 7 -4.17 2.06 10.22
C ARG A 7 -3.03 1.50 9.37
N SER A 8 -3.37 0.72 8.35
CA SER A 8 -2.37 0.15 7.46
C SER A 8 -1.59 1.23 6.73
N LEU A 9 -2.28 2.25 6.26
CA LEU A 9 -1.63 3.35 5.56
C LEU A 9 -0.76 4.18 6.50
N ASN A 10 -1.23 4.41 7.72
CA ASN A 10 -0.45 5.17 8.69
C ASN A 10 0.83 4.43 9.09
N VAL A 11 0.77 3.11 9.21
CA VAL A 11 1.96 2.32 9.52
C VAL A 11 2.95 2.37 8.37
N ALA A 12 2.48 2.19 7.15
CA ALA A 12 3.36 2.19 5.98
C ALA A 12 4.01 3.56 5.75
N LEU A 13 3.28 4.62 6.05
CA LEU A 13 3.74 5.99 5.80
C LEU A 13 4.41 6.64 7.01
N ARG A 14 4.64 5.87 8.07
CA ARG A 14 5.26 6.39 9.28
C ARG A 14 6.63 6.99 8.96
N LYS A 15 6.84 8.23 9.42
CA LYS A 15 8.09 8.97 9.22
C LYS A 15 8.41 9.27 7.75
N ARG A 16 7.42 9.18 6.91
CA ARG A 16 7.59 9.62 5.53
C ARG A 16 7.05 11.05 5.39
N PRO A 17 7.57 11.83 4.43
CA PRO A 17 7.15 13.23 4.27
C PRO A 17 5.79 13.34 3.59
N VAL A 18 4.78 12.78 4.24
CA VAL A 18 3.40 12.79 3.76
C VAL A 18 2.53 13.31 4.89
N GLN A 19 1.75 14.32 4.61
CA GLN A 19 0.92 14.96 5.62
C GLN A 19 -0.32 14.15 5.95
N ALA A 20 -0.85 14.34 7.17
CA ALA A 20 -2.04 13.63 7.62
C ALA A 20 -3.21 13.79 6.67
N GLU A 21 -3.37 14.98 6.11
CA GLU A 21 -4.44 15.31 5.16
C GLU A 21 -4.32 14.48 3.89
N GLN A 22 -3.09 14.23 3.44
CA GLN A 22 -2.85 13.41 2.26
C GLN A 22 -3.22 11.97 2.54
N ILE A 23 -2.93 11.50 3.76
CA ILE A 23 -3.29 10.13 4.16
C ILE A 23 -4.80 9.99 4.20
N GLU A 24 -5.50 10.99 4.73
CA GLU A 24 -6.96 10.98 4.76
C GLU A 24 -7.56 10.93 3.36
N GLN A 25 -7.00 11.70 2.44
CA GLN A 25 -7.45 11.71 1.06
C GLN A 25 -7.22 10.35 0.41
N LEU A 26 -6.11 9.72 0.74
CA LEU A 26 -5.78 8.41 0.21
C LEU A 26 -6.78 7.36 0.72
N VAL A 27 -7.08 7.41 2.02
CA VAL A 27 -8.05 6.50 2.62
C VAL A 27 -9.42 6.68 1.96
N SER A 28 -9.83 7.92 1.76
CA SER A 28 -11.13 8.21 1.14
C SER A 28 -11.18 7.70 -0.30
N ARG A 29 -10.10 7.90 -1.03
CA ARG A 29 -10.04 7.46 -2.43
C ARG A 29 -10.13 5.94 -2.54
N ILE A 30 -9.36 5.23 -1.72
CA ILE A 30 -9.38 3.77 -1.75
C ILE A 30 -10.75 3.26 -1.32
N THR A 31 -11.33 3.87 -0.29
CA THR A 31 -12.65 3.49 0.18
C THR A 31 -13.69 3.61 -0.93
N ARG A 32 -13.66 4.72 -1.67
CA ARG A 32 -14.58 4.91 -2.79
C ARG A 32 -14.35 3.89 -3.90
N GLN A 33 -13.10 3.59 -4.19
CA GLN A 33 -12.77 2.58 -5.20
C GLN A 33 -13.31 1.21 -4.82
N LEU A 34 -13.17 0.84 -3.55
CA LEU A 34 -13.67 -0.44 -3.07
C LEU A 34 -15.19 -0.48 -3.10
N GLU A 35 -15.82 0.61 -2.69
CA GLU A 35 -17.29 0.71 -2.71
C GLU A 35 -17.83 0.61 -4.14
N SER A 36 -17.09 1.15 -5.09
CA SER A 36 -17.53 1.14 -6.49
C SER A 36 -17.55 -0.27 -7.09
N LEU A 37 -16.92 -1.24 -6.43
CA LEU A 37 -16.97 -2.63 -6.90
C LEU A 37 -18.35 -3.25 -6.73
N GLY A 38 -19.15 -2.68 -5.83
CA GLY A 38 -20.51 -3.16 -5.62
C GLY A 38 -20.63 -4.52 -4.97
N GLU A 39 -19.57 -4.96 -4.29
CA GLU A 39 -19.54 -6.27 -3.64
C GLU A 39 -19.79 -6.15 -2.16
N THR A 40 -20.51 -7.11 -1.59
CA THR A 40 -20.78 -7.11 -0.17
C THR A 40 -19.56 -7.54 0.64
N GLU A 41 -18.75 -8.41 0.04
CA GLU A 41 -17.49 -8.84 0.67
C GLU A 41 -16.37 -8.66 -0.31
N ILE A 42 -15.27 -8.09 0.17
CA ILE A 42 -14.11 -7.83 -0.68
C ILE A 42 -12.93 -8.61 -0.10
N PRO A 43 -12.30 -9.47 -0.91
CA PRO A 43 -11.14 -10.24 -0.43
C PRO A 43 -10.01 -9.32 0.04
N SER A 44 -9.29 -9.76 1.08
CA SER A 44 -8.13 -9.01 1.57
C SER A 44 -7.12 -8.74 0.48
N SER A 45 -6.97 -9.69 -0.46
CA SER A 45 -6.03 -9.53 -1.56
C SER A 45 -6.40 -8.36 -2.46
N THR A 46 -7.70 -8.15 -2.66
CA THR A 46 -8.17 -7.02 -3.46
C THR A 46 -7.87 -5.71 -2.77
N VAL A 47 -8.13 -5.65 -1.46
CA VAL A 47 -7.82 -4.45 -0.66
C VAL A 47 -6.33 -4.17 -0.72
N GLY A 48 -5.50 -5.21 -0.54
CA GLY A 48 -4.05 -5.07 -0.60
C GLY A 48 -3.57 -4.54 -1.94
N ASP A 49 -4.17 -5.02 -3.03
CA ASP A 49 -3.80 -4.55 -4.36
C ASP A 49 -4.08 -3.06 -4.55
N PHE A 50 -5.22 -2.59 -4.03
CA PHE A 50 -5.55 -1.16 -4.10
C PHE A 50 -4.58 -0.33 -3.26
N ILE A 51 -4.21 -0.84 -2.08
CA ILE A 51 -3.24 -0.14 -1.22
C ILE A 51 -1.88 -0.06 -1.90
N MET A 52 -1.42 -1.17 -2.47
CA MET A 52 -0.14 -1.21 -3.17
C MET A 52 -0.11 -0.18 -4.29
N LYS A 53 -1.15 -0.17 -5.10
CA LYS A 53 -1.23 0.73 -6.23
C LYS A 53 -1.22 2.20 -5.78
N ALA A 54 -1.95 2.48 -4.71
CA ALA A 54 -2.01 3.83 -4.17
C ALA A 54 -0.67 4.29 -3.61
N LEU A 55 -0.01 3.42 -2.84
CA LEU A 55 1.27 3.77 -2.23
C LEU A 55 2.36 3.97 -3.28
N LYS A 56 2.31 3.22 -4.36
CA LYS A 56 3.30 3.33 -5.41
C LYS A 56 3.39 4.75 -5.97
N SER A 57 2.26 5.44 -6.02
CA SER A 57 2.22 6.80 -6.55
C SER A 57 2.50 7.86 -5.50
N VAL A 58 2.56 7.49 -4.22
CA VAL A 58 2.71 8.44 -3.13
C VAL A 58 4.12 8.44 -2.54
N ASP A 59 4.63 7.25 -2.22
CA ASP A 59 5.93 7.16 -1.55
C ASP A 59 6.52 5.76 -1.74
N GLU A 60 7.66 5.70 -2.40
CA GLU A 60 8.32 4.43 -2.72
C GLU A 60 8.67 3.60 -1.50
N VAL A 61 9.13 4.26 -0.44
CA VAL A 61 9.54 3.55 0.77
C VAL A 61 8.34 2.90 1.43
N ALA A 62 7.23 3.63 1.52
CA ALA A 62 6.00 3.09 2.08
C ALA A 62 5.48 1.93 1.23
N TYR A 63 5.61 2.06 -0.07
CA TYR A 63 5.22 1.01 -1.01
C TYR A 63 5.99 -0.29 -0.72
N VAL A 64 7.31 -0.18 -0.60
CA VAL A 64 8.15 -1.36 -0.33
C VAL A 64 7.87 -1.93 1.06
N ARG A 65 7.66 -1.07 2.05
CA ARG A 65 7.31 -1.51 3.41
C ARG A 65 6.04 -2.35 3.40
N TYR A 66 5.00 -1.83 2.76
CA TYR A 66 3.73 -2.53 2.70
C TYR A 66 3.87 -3.83 1.92
N ALA A 67 4.60 -3.79 0.80
CA ALA A 67 4.84 -4.96 -0.02
C ALA A 67 5.53 -6.06 0.77
N SER A 68 6.48 -5.69 1.64
CA SER A 68 7.25 -6.68 2.40
C SER A 68 6.35 -7.52 3.30
N VAL A 69 5.29 -6.93 3.82
CA VAL A 69 4.32 -7.64 4.66
C VAL A 69 3.29 -8.36 3.80
N TYR A 70 2.74 -7.65 2.84
CA TYR A 70 1.69 -8.18 1.96
C TYR A 70 2.17 -9.39 1.16
N LYS A 71 3.41 -9.34 0.67
CA LYS A 71 4.00 -10.44 -0.10
C LYS A 71 4.87 -11.35 0.74
N ASP A 72 4.86 -11.15 2.05
CA ASP A 72 5.54 -12.03 3.00
C ASP A 72 7.03 -12.21 2.70
N PHE A 73 7.75 -11.11 2.56
CA PHE A 73 9.21 -11.19 2.36
C PHE A 73 9.87 -11.78 3.60
N ARG A 74 10.84 -12.64 3.40
CA ARG A 74 11.53 -13.32 4.49
C ARG A 74 13.05 -13.17 4.45
N HIS A 75 13.58 -12.77 3.30
CA HIS A 75 15.03 -12.66 3.10
C HIS A 75 15.34 -11.40 2.31
N THR A 76 16.57 -10.93 2.45
CA THR A 76 16.99 -9.74 1.71
C THR A 76 16.86 -9.92 0.19
N GLY A 77 17.04 -11.17 -0.28
CA GLY A 77 16.87 -11.47 -1.69
C GLY A 77 15.45 -11.20 -2.20
N ASP A 78 14.46 -11.33 -1.30
CA ASP A 78 13.07 -11.05 -1.68
C ASP A 78 12.90 -9.57 -2.02
N PHE A 79 13.54 -8.70 -1.23
CA PHE A 79 13.52 -7.26 -1.49
C PHE A 79 14.18 -6.93 -2.82
N ALA A 80 15.37 -7.51 -3.04
CA ALA A 80 16.13 -7.23 -4.27
C ALA A 80 15.33 -7.66 -5.49
N ARG A 81 14.71 -8.83 -5.42
CA ARG A 81 13.91 -9.36 -6.51
C ARG A 81 12.70 -8.48 -6.78
N PHE A 82 12.02 -8.07 -5.71
CA PHE A 82 10.85 -7.20 -5.84
C PHE A 82 11.24 -5.86 -6.47
N LEU A 83 12.32 -5.25 -5.99
CA LEU A 83 12.78 -3.97 -6.53
C LEU A 83 13.12 -4.07 -8.01
N GLY A 84 13.77 -5.17 -8.41
CA GLY A 84 14.10 -5.39 -9.81
C GLY A 84 12.87 -5.58 -10.67
N ASP A 85 11.93 -6.40 -10.21
CA ASP A 85 10.69 -6.69 -10.95
C ASP A 85 9.84 -5.44 -11.12
N GLU A 86 9.86 -4.54 -10.12
CA GLU A 86 9.07 -3.32 -10.17
C GLU A 86 9.81 -2.16 -10.81
N GLY A 87 11.08 -2.36 -11.19
CA GLY A 87 11.86 -1.31 -11.79
C GLY A 87 12.21 -0.20 -10.82
N LEU A 88 12.29 -0.51 -9.54
CA LEU A 88 12.57 0.48 -8.50
C LEU A 88 14.03 0.49 -8.04
N ASP A 89 14.82 -0.48 -8.48
CA ASP A 89 16.22 -0.51 -8.08
C ASP A 89 16.99 0.56 -8.84
N GLU A 90 18.08 0.97 -8.24
CA GLU A 90 18.90 1.98 -8.85
C GLU A 90 19.59 1.43 -10.04
N ASN A 91 19.74 2.17 -11.05
CA ASN A 91 20.51 1.66 -12.14
C ASN A 91 20.80 2.51 -13.21
#